data_073502be2b1b365b1c4939de1f796eff
#
_entry.id   073502be2b1b365b1c4939de1f796eff
#
_cell.length_a   1.000
_cell.length_b   1.000
_cell.length_c   1.000
_cell.angle_alpha   90.00
_cell.angle_beta   90.00
_cell.angle_gamma   90.00
#
_symmetry.space_group_name_H-M   'P 1'
#
loop_
_entity.id
_entity.type
_entity.pdbx_description
1 polymer ?
#
loop_
_entity_poly.entity_id
_entity_poly.type
_entity_poly.pdbx_seq_one_letter_code
_entity_poly.pdbx_strand_id
1 'polypeptide(L)'
;MLHYILQADPLSHQWQIELTFEQPAPIASVLSLANWVPGSYMIRDFVRHIVSIEAECNGRAESLVQQNKNSWQTPPKAGKWIIRYSVYANDLSVRGSFLNHERAFFDGACLFLKVEGLSEQTHRISLRDLPAGWQVATTLPALSTSKYEFSAPSYAELIDHPVEIGQLEILTFQANGIDHRIALSGHYADFDRKRLLQDVRKICATALQMFPAPAPFSEYLFMLFLGDRVYGGLEHLSSTALMADHRSLPVRGMKAADDAYTELLGLFAHEYFHAWNVKSIKPAAFQPYLLDSESHTELLWAFEGITSYYDDLLLVRSGIISPDAYLKLLANNLTRVQQGSGRLKQTLAQSSFTAWTKYYKQDENSPNAIVSYYQKGALAALCLDLLIRGRSQQQHSLDSVMQALYQDWLKNGKGLQESEWQRRAEEVTGLDLEDFFQEAIFSTRDLPLNACLKTAGIDLHWLPAARGNGGNVVSEFPAESSVADFGARFKQNGDSITLTHVFNHGSAECAGLSAQDRIVALNGFQCSEFDKLWQRFAVGDCVTVHYFRHGYLLQTELSVQAAAADTAYLKVEDKALLNDWLKSK
;
A
#
# COMPACT_ATOMS: atom_id res chain seq x y z
N MET A 1 12.11 -29.68 13.71
CA MET A 1 12.66 -28.82 12.64
C MET A 1 12.00 -29.19 11.32
N LEU A 2 11.52 -28.23 10.59
CA LEU A 2 10.95 -28.41 9.26
C LEU A 2 11.99 -27.99 8.22
N HIS A 3 12.01 -28.65 7.06
CA HIS A 3 12.95 -28.32 6.00
C HIS A 3 12.23 -28.27 4.65
N TYR A 4 12.28 -27.08 3.99
CA TYR A 4 11.78 -26.86 2.65
C TYR A 4 12.94 -26.79 1.68
N ILE A 5 12.89 -27.61 0.65
CA ILE A 5 13.83 -27.58 -0.49
C ILE A 5 13.04 -27.08 -1.68
N LEU A 6 13.47 -25.95 -2.26
CA LEU A 6 12.85 -25.34 -3.43
C LEU A 6 13.76 -25.50 -4.63
N GLN A 7 13.21 -26.02 -5.71
CA GLN A 7 13.86 -26.12 -7.01
C GLN A 7 13.07 -25.31 -8.02
N ALA A 8 13.74 -24.42 -8.73
CA ALA A 8 13.12 -23.58 -9.73
C ALA A 8 12.97 -24.32 -11.07
N ASP A 9 11.78 -24.24 -11.67
CA ASP A 9 11.55 -24.56 -13.09
C ASP A 9 11.05 -23.29 -13.83
N PRO A 10 11.97 -22.46 -14.33
CA PRO A 10 11.61 -21.21 -14.98
C PRO A 10 10.81 -21.37 -16.27
N LEU A 11 10.91 -22.52 -16.95
CA LEU A 11 10.20 -22.75 -18.21
C LEU A 11 8.72 -23.02 -17.99
N SER A 12 8.38 -23.74 -16.95
CA SER A 12 6.98 -24.02 -16.56
C SER A 12 6.43 -22.98 -15.57
N HIS A 13 7.23 -22.02 -15.15
CA HIS A 13 6.89 -21.08 -14.06
C HIS A 13 6.49 -21.79 -12.78
N GLN A 14 7.20 -22.87 -12.40
CA GLN A 14 6.84 -23.66 -11.22
C GLN A 14 7.99 -23.77 -10.23
N TRP A 15 7.63 -23.65 -8.94
CA TRP A 15 8.47 -24.13 -7.86
C TRP A 15 8.14 -25.58 -7.54
N GLN A 16 9.15 -26.44 -7.57
CA GLN A 16 9.08 -27.81 -7.03
C GLN A 16 9.54 -27.76 -5.59
N ILE A 17 8.67 -28.14 -4.65
CA ILE A 17 8.93 -27.96 -3.22
C ILE A 17 8.86 -29.33 -2.53
N GLU A 18 9.88 -29.65 -1.74
CA GLU A 18 9.89 -30.78 -0.83
C GLU A 18 9.93 -30.27 0.61
N LEU A 19 8.86 -30.52 1.37
CA LEU A 19 8.78 -30.26 2.81
C LEU A 19 9.04 -31.57 3.58
N THR A 20 10.05 -31.57 4.45
CA THR A 20 10.36 -32.68 5.35
C THR A 20 10.12 -32.27 6.80
N PHE A 21 9.45 -33.14 7.57
CA PHE A 21 9.27 -32.99 9.02
C PHE A 21 9.15 -34.34 9.71
N GLU A 22 9.38 -34.36 11.03
CA GLU A 22 9.20 -35.55 11.90
C GLU A 22 7.88 -35.43 12.68
N GLN A 23 7.06 -36.46 12.61
CA GLN A 23 5.89 -36.65 13.47
C GLN A 23 6.18 -37.70 14.52
N PRO A 24 6.42 -37.32 15.80
CA PRO A 24 6.89 -38.28 16.81
C PRO A 24 5.81 -39.25 17.29
N ALA A 25 4.55 -38.94 17.10
CA ALA A 25 3.41 -39.76 17.54
C ALA A 25 2.52 -40.18 16.36
N PRO A 26 1.77 -41.26 16.44
CA PRO A 26 0.88 -41.71 15.38
C PRO A 26 -0.44 -40.89 15.37
N ILE A 27 -0.30 -39.60 15.17
CA ILE A 27 -1.40 -38.63 15.00
C ILE A 27 -1.38 -38.05 13.59
N ALA A 28 -2.54 -37.64 13.11
CA ALA A 28 -2.65 -36.95 11.83
C ALA A 28 -2.07 -35.54 11.92
N SER A 29 -1.31 -35.14 10.91
CA SER A 29 -0.85 -33.76 10.75
C SER A 29 -1.76 -33.02 9.76
N VAL A 30 -2.10 -31.76 10.05
CA VAL A 30 -2.79 -30.89 9.11
C VAL A 30 -1.77 -29.98 8.44
N LEU A 31 -1.81 -29.96 7.11
CA LEU A 31 -1.01 -29.10 6.25
C LEU A 31 -1.92 -28.02 5.70
N SER A 32 -1.53 -26.74 5.75
CA SER A 32 -2.33 -25.67 5.18
C SER A 32 -1.46 -24.65 4.46
N LEU A 33 -2.00 -24.06 3.39
CA LEU A 33 -1.40 -22.89 2.73
C LEU A 33 -2.20 -21.65 3.15
N ALA A 34 -1.50 -20.54 3.41
CA ALA A 34 -2.15 -19.28 3.73
C ALA A 34 -3.13 -18.83 2.62
N ASN A 35 -4.21 -18.16 2.99
CA ASN A 35 -5.17 -17.59 2.03
C ASN A 35 -4.87 -16.13 1.70
N TRP A 36 -4.04 -15.46 2.49
CA TRP A 36 -3.64 -14.07 2.32
C TRP A 36 -2.24 -13.82 2.90
N VAL A 37 -1.66 -12.67 2.60
CA VAL A 37 -0.35 -12.23 3.12
C VAL A 37 -0.55 -11.02 4.02
N PRO A 38 0.09 -10.96 5.22
CA PRO A 38 0.08 -9.78 6.08
C PRO A 38 0.51 -8.52 5.32
N GLY A 39 -0.23 -7.42 5.52
CA GLY A 39 -0.07 -6.18 4.75
C GLY A 39 -1.02 -6.07 3.55
N SER A 40 -1.66 -7.16 3.12
CA SER A 40 -2.60 -7.13 2.00
C SER A 40 -3.94 -7.73 2.41
N TYR A 41 -4.90 -6.89 2.73
CA TYR A 41 -6.20 -7.25 3.32
C TYR A 41 -7.19 -7.80 2.29
N MET A 42 -6.79 -8.87 1.60
CA MET A 42 -7.62 -9.58 0.61
C MET A 42 -7.33 -11.08 0.63
N ILE A 43 -8.37 -11.90 0.68
CA ILE A 43 -8.26 -13.35 0.46
C ILE A 43 -7.89 -13.58 -1.02
N ARG A 44 -6.75 -14.21 -1.25
CA ARG A 44 -6.19 -14.46 -2.58
C ARG A 44 -6.27 -15.91 -3.00
N ASP A 45 -6.54 -16.83 -2.03
CA ASP A 45 -6.63 -18.26 -2.29
C ASP A 45 -5.40 -18.81 -3.03
N PHE A 46 -4.20 -18.63 -2.45
CA PHE A 46 -2.94 -19.05 -3.07
C PHE A 46 -2.91 -20.55 -3.42
N VAL A 47 -3.71 -21.34 -2.73
CA VAL A 47 -3.90 -22.76 -3.00
C VAL A 47 -4.26 -23.08 -4.44
N ARG A 48 -4.93 -22.16 -5.15
CA ARG A 48 -5.27 -22.28 -6.58
C ARG A 48 -4.05 -22.52 -7.47
N HIS A 49 -2.85 -22.18 -6.97
CA HIS A 49 -1.60 -22.31 -7.69
C HIS A 49 -0.88 -23.63 -7.40
N ILE A 50 -1.34 -24.43 -6.43
CA ILE A 50 -0.81 -25.79 -6.21
C ILE A 50 -1.27 -26.67 -7.38
N VAL A 51 -0.30 -27.17 -8.15
CA VAL A 51 -0.54 -28.01 -9.33
C VAL A 51 -0.58 -29.48 -8.95
N SER A 52 0.27 -29.90 -8.01
CA SER A 52 0.32 -31.27 -7.49
C SER A 52 0.72 -31.27 -6.02
N ILE A 53 0.27 -32.28 -5.29
CA ILE A 53 0.70 -32.55 -3.91
C ILE A 53 0.69 -34.04 -3.65
N GLU A 54 1.81 -34.56 -3.12
CA GLU A 54 2.02 -35.95 -2.79
C GLU A 54 2.68 -36.08 -1.41
N ALA A 55 2.44 -37.18 -0.74
CA ALA A 55 2.99 -37.44 0.59
C ALA A 55 3.65 -38.82 0.69
N GLU A 56 4.69 -38.87 1.50
CA GLU A 56 5.42 -40.10 1.83
C GLU A 56 5.72 -40.10 3.34
N CYS A 57 5.56 -41.27 3.97
CA CYS A 57 5.98 -41.48 5.36
C CYS A 57 6.90 -42.70 5.45
N ASN A 58 8.11 -42.52 5.99
CA ASN A 58 9.13 -43.56 6.13
C ASN A 58 9.39 -44.33 4.83
N GLY A 59 9.46 -43.64 3.67
CA GLY A 59 9.72 -44.25 2.36
C GLY A 59 8.50 -44.93 1.72
N ARG A 60 7.28 -44.73 2.24
CA ARG A 60 6.05 -45.29 1.68
C ARG A 60 5.09 -44.16 1.28
N ALA A 61 4.56 -44.24 0.07
CA ALA A 61 3.54 -43.32 -0.40
C ALA A 61 2.30 -43.37 0.50
N GLU A 62 1.73 -42.20 0.80
CA GLU A 62 0.57 -42.02 1.67
C GLU A 62 -0.46 -41.10 1.01
N SER A 63 -1.73 -41.36 1.27
CA SER A 63 -2.81 -40.54 0.76
C SER A 63 -3.06 -39.34 1.67
N LEU A 64 -3.15 -38.15 1.10
CA LEU A 64 -3.64 -36.95 1.77
C LEU A 64 -5.15 -36.79 1.59
N VAL A 65 -5.86 -36.41 2.65
CA VAL A 65 -7.29 -36.09 2.59
C VAL A 65 -7.46 -34.59 2.63
N GLN A 66 -7.96 -34.00 1.54
CA GLN A 66 -8.26 -32.57 1.52
C GLN A 66 -9.42 -32.27 2.47
N GLN A 67 -9.22 -31.36 3.43
CA GLN A 67 -10.17 -31.02 4.49
C GLN A 67 -11.06 -29.82 4.09
N ASN A 68 -10.46 -28.86 3.43
CA ASN A 68 -11.14 -27.66 2.92
C ASN A 68 -10.37 -27.12 1.69
N LYS A 69 -10.62 -25.86 1.28
CA LYS A 69 -9.99 -25.28 0.08
C LYS A 69 -8.47 -25.26 0.14
N ASN A 70 -7.87 -25.07 1.32
CA ASN A 70 -6.43 -24.81 1.48
C ASN A 70 -5.71 -25.73 2.46
N SER A 71 -6.33 -26.84 2.90
CA SER A 71 -5.69 -27.75 3.85
C SER A 71 -5.90 -29.23 3.54
N TRP A 72 -4.93 -30.03 3.95
CA TRP A 72 -4.88 -31.47 3.79
C TRP A 72 -4.50 -32.13 5.12
N GLN A 73 -4.99 -33.34 5.34
CA GLN A 73 -4.69 -34.15 6.50
C GLN A 73 -3.94 -35.43 6.08
N THR A 74 -2.86 -35.71 6.80
CA THR A 74 -2.14 -36.97 6.67
C THR A 74 -2.87 -38.09 7.43
N PRO A 75 -2.65 -39.38 7.08
CA PRO A 75 -2.96 -40.50 7.96
C PRO A 75 -2.25 -40.37 9.33
N PRO A 76 -2.83 -40.92 10.42
CA PRO A 76 -2.24 -40.88 11.77
C PRO A 76 -1.04 -41.84 11.89
N LYS A 77 0.15 -41.38 11.46
CA LYS A 77 1.39 -42.16 11.47
C LYS A 77 2.54 -41.37 12.06
N ALA A 78 3.33 -42.03 12.92
CA ALA A 78 4.62 -41.52 13.39
C ALA A 78 5.71 -41.78 12.35
N GLY A 79 6.68 -40.86 12.25
CA GLY A 79 7.85 -41.02 11.41
C GLY A 79 8.24 -39.79 10.63
N LYS A 80 9.17 -39.97 9.70
CA LYS A 80 9.63 -38.93 8.80
C LYS A 80 8.64 -38.78 7.64
N TRP A 81 8.04 -37.62 7.56
CA TRP A 81 7.16 -37.22 6.47
C TRP A 81 7.92 -36.41 5.42
N ILE A 82 7.58 -36.65 4.15
CA ILE A 82 8.03 -35.89 3.00
C ILE A 82 6.79 -35.52 2.20
N ILE A 83 6.54 -34.22 2.04
CA ILE A 83 5.45 -33.68 1.23
C ILE A 83 6.09 -33.02 0.01
N ARG A 84 5.78 -33.51 -1.20
CA ARG A 84 6.23 -32.93 -2.46
C ARG A 84 5.06 -32.25 -3.12
N TYR A 85 5.25 -31.01 -3.49
CA TYR A 85 4.21 -30.24 -4.18
C TYR A 85 4.82 -29.24 -5.15
N SER A 86 4.05 -28.88 -6.17
CA SER A 86 4.46 -27.87 -7.12
C SER A 86 3.51 -26.68 -7.10
N VAL A 87 4.07 -25.47 -7.22
CA VAL A 87 3.34 -24.21 -7.18
C VAL A 87 3.62 -23.44 -8.44
N TYR A 88 2.56 -23.11 -9.20
CA TYR A 88 2.64 -22.21 -10.36
C TYR A 88 2.87 -20.77 -9.89
N ALA A 89 3.88 -20.11 -10.43
CA ALA A 89 4.40 -18.83 -9.97
C ALA A 89 4.51 -17.85 -11.15
N ASN A 90 3.41 -17.20 -11.54
CA ASN A 90 3.38 -16.17 -12.57
C ASN A 90 2.48 -14.99 -12.17
N ASP A 91 2.47 -14.67 -10.88
CA ASP A 91 1.80 -13.49 -10.35
C ASP A 91 2.83 -12.35 -10.17
N LEU A 92 2.85 -11.42 -11.12
CA LEU A 92 3.73 -10.25 -11.09
C LEU A 92 3.17 -9.22 -10.10
N SER A 93 3.36 -9.48 -8.82
CA SER A 93 2.97 -8.58 -7.73
C SER A 93 3.94 -8.72 -6.56
N VAL A 94 3.91 -7.77 -5.62
CA VAL A 94 4.63 -7.85 -4.34
C VAL A 94 3.94 -8.80 -3.34
N ARG A 95 2.79 -9.37 -3.69
CA ARG A 95 1.88 -10.15 -2.81
C ARG A 95 1.69 -11.58 -3.27
N GLY A 96 2.55 -12.05 -4.18
CA GLY A 96 2.40 -13.32 -4.85
C GLY A 96 3.72 -14.06 -5.01
N SER A 97 3.75 -14.94 -5.98
CA SER A 97 4.96 -15.65 -6.41
C SER A 97 5.13 -15.53 -7.92
N PHE A 98 6.33 -15.17 -8.34
CA PHE A 98 6.72 -15.00 -9.73
C PHE A 98 8.00 -15.75 -10.03
N LEU A 99 8.04 -16.47 -11.17
CA LEU A 99 9.23 -17.19 -11.63
C LEU A 99 9.23 -17.22 -13.15
N ASN A 100 10.28 -16.73 -13.78
CA ASN A 100 10.56 -16.90 -15.20
C ASN A 100 12.06 -17.13 -15.41
N HIS A 101 12.53 -17.10 -16.65
CA HIS A 101 13.95 -17.30 -16.99
C HIS A 101 14.87 -16.12 -16.65
N GLU A 102 14.34 -15.00 -16.15
CA GLU A 102 15.10 -13.79 -15.79
C GLU A 102 15.17 -13.58 -14.27
N ARG A 103 14.08 -13.87 -13.57
CA ARG A 103 13.96 -13.62 -12.12
C ARG A 103 12.95 -14.54 -11.45
N ALA A 104 13.07 -14.61 -10.14
CA ALA A 104 12.03 -15.14 -9.28
C ALA A 104 11.81 -14.21 -8.08
N PHE A 105 10.58 -14.15 -7.63
CA PHE A 105 10.16 -13.51 -6.39
C PHE A 105 9.12 -14.38 -5.71
N PHE A 106 9.16 -14.46 -4.39
CA PHE A 106 8.04 -15.01 -3.62
C PHE A 106 7.92 -14.39 -2.23
N ASP A 107 6.69 -14.17 -1.83
CA ASP A 107 6.30 -14.07 -0.44
C ASP A 107 6.10 -15.48 0.13
N GLY A 108 6.60 -15.73 1.34
CA GLY A 108 6.57 -17.08 1.93
C GLY A 108 5.15 -17.63 2.13
N ALA A 109 4.15 -16.78 2.37
CA ALA A 109 2.76 -17.18 2.51
C ALA A 109 2.19 -17.84 1.25
N CYS A 110 2.76 -17.52 0.07
CA CYS A 110 2.32 -18.07 -1.22
C CYS A 110 2.87 -19.47 -1.52
N LEU A 111 3.94 -19.88 -0.83
CA LEU A 111 4.67 -21.11 -1.15
C LEU A 111 4.73 -22.13 -0.03
N PHE A 112 4.90 -21.69 1.22
CA PHE A 112 5.22 -22.60 2.32
C PHE A 112 3.96 -23.17 2.97
N LEU A 113 3.78 -24.49 2.88
CA LEU A 113 2.76 -25.20 3.66
C LEU A 113 3.08 -25.14 5.15
N LYS A 114 2.17 -24.62 5.94
CA LYS A 114 2.21 -24.70 7.41
C LYS A 114 1.88 -26.12 7.85
N VAL A 115 2.61 -26.64 8.83
CA VAL A 115 2.27 -27.90 9.52
C VAL A 115 1.72 -27.54 10.89
N GLU A 116 0.45 -27.88 11.14
CA GLU A 116 -0.23 -27.56 12.41
C GLU A 116 0.50 -28.20 13.60
N GLY A 117 0.65 -27.43 14.68
CA GLY A 117 1.40 -27.87 15.88
C GLY A 117 2.93 -27.80 15.75
N LEU A 118 3.48 -27.46 14.55
CA LEU A 118 4.93 -27.33 14.35
C LEU A 118 5.35 -25.90 13.96
N SER A 119 4.45 -24.93 14.03
CA SER A 119 4.69 -23.55 13.58
C SER A 119 5.80 -22.83 14.37
N GLU A 120 5.98 -23.19 15.65
CA GLU A 120 7.00 -22.59 16.53
C GLU A 120 8.34 -23.33 16.49
N GLN A 121 8.50 -24.29 15.58
CA GLN A 121 9.77 -24.94 15.36
C GLN A 121 10.61 -24.19 14.34
N THR A 122 11.92 -24.44 14.34
CA THR A 122 12.82 -23.91 13.31
C THR A 122 12.46 -24.44 11.93
N HIS A 123 12.33 -23.53 10.96
CA HIS A 123 12.12 -23.80 9.56
C HIS A 123 13.42 -23.52 8.80
N ARG A 124 13.91 -24.51 8.07
CA ARG A 124 15.08 -24.41 7.18
C ARG A 124 14.63 -24.33 5.74
N ILE A 125 15.28 -23.50 4.96
CA ILE A 125 15.01 -23.31 3.53
C ILE A 125 16.29 -23.57 2.75
N SER A 126 16.23 -24.38 1.68
CA SER A 126 17.32 -24.59 0.74
C SER A 126 16.84 -24.31 -0.68
N LEU A 127 17.48 -23.36 -1.36
CA LEU A 127 17.24 -23.09 -2.78
C LEU A 127 18.24 -23.90 -3.60
N ARG A 128 17.77 -24.68 -4.56
CA ARG A 128 18.59 -25.56 -5.38
C ARG A 128 18.41 -25.27 -6.87
N ASP A 129 19.44 -25.61 -7.62
CA ASP A 129 19.45 -25.57 -9.10
C ASP A 129 19.03 -24.21 -9.67
N LEU A 130 19.44 -23.12 -8.99
CA LEU A 130 19.23 -21.77 -9.50
C LEU A 130 20.06 -21.56 -10.77
N PRO A 131 19.53 -20.85 -11.78
CA PRO A 131 20.28 -20.52 -12.99
C PRO A 131 21.61 -19.83 -12.69
N ALA A 132 22.61 -20.09 -13.54
CA ALA A 132 23.94 -19.52 -13.37
C ALA A 132 23.90 -17.98 -13.37
N GLY A 133 24.61 -17.37 -12.42
CA GLY A 133 24.66 -15.91 -12.27
C GLY A 133 23.51 -15.31 -11.42
N TRP A 134 22.52 -16.09 -11.03
CA TRP A 134 21.48 -15.60 -10.14
C TRP A 134 22.01 -15.41 -8.71
N GLN A 135 21.54 -14.35 -8.08
CA GLN A 135 21.79 -13.99 -6.69
C GLN A 135 20.47 -14.05 -5.93
N VAL A 136 20.55 -14.19 -4.62
CA VAL A 136 19.41 -14.21 -3.71
C VAL A 136 19.50 -13.01 -2.78
N ALA A 137 18.45 -12.22 -2.71
CA ALA A 137 18.28 -11.12 -1.78
C ALA A 137 17.11 -11.42 -0.84
N THR A 138 17.40 -11.51 0.45
CA THR A 138 16.45 -11.71 1.54
C THR A 138 17.09 -11.25 2.86
N THR A 139 16.30 -11.05 3.89
CA THR A 139 16.76 -10.86 5.28
C THR A 139 16.63 -12.13 6.13
N LEU A 140 16.25 -13.27 5.53
CA LEU A 140 16.32 -14.56 6.21
C LEU A 140 17.75 -14.85 6.67
N PRO A 141 18.00 -15.23 7.92
CA PRO A 141 19.31 -15.60 8.42
C PRO A 141 19.93 -16.73 7.59
N ALA A 142 21.09 -16.45 6.98
CA ALA A 142 21.82 -17.43 6.19
C ALA A 142 22.51 -18.46 7.12
N LEU A 143 22.47 -19.73 6.72
CA LEU A 143 23.26 -20.78 7.38
C LEU A 143 24.68 -20.79 6.81
N SER A 144 25.68 -20.90 7.69
CA SER A 144 27.11 -20.83 7.33
C SER A 144 27.59 -21.98 6.42
N THR A 145 26.75 -22.97 6.18
CA THR A 145 27.09 -24.21 5.47
C THR A 145 26.90 -24.13 3.96
N SER A 146 26.11 -23.18 3.47
CA SER A 146 25.81 -23.04 2.03
C SER A 146 25.32 -21.64 1.68
N LYS A 147 25.63 -21.20 0.46
CA LYS A 147 25.26 -19.88 -0.06
C LYS A 147 23.74 -19.64 -0.16
N TYR A 148 22.95 -20.71 -0.24
CA TYR A 148 21.50 -20.66 -0.52
C TYR A 148 20.69 -21.45 0.52
N GLU A 149 21.19 -21.50 1.76
CA GLU A 149 20.50 -22.12 2.88
C GLU A 149 20.23 -21.07 3.96
N PHE A 150 18.98 -21.04 4.41
CA PHE A 150 18.47 -20.05 5.35
C PHE A 150 17.65 -20.73 6.45
N SER A 151 17.40 -20.02 7.53
CA SER A 151 16.53 -20.50 8.61
C SER A 151 15.66 -19.40 9.19
N ALA A 152 14.48 -19.79 9.66
CA ALA A 152 13.59 -18.95 10.45
C ALA A 152 13.21 -19.69 11.74
N PRO A 153 13.07 -19.02 12.90
CA PRO A 153 12.75 -19.65 14.16
C PRO A 153 11.31 -20.18 14.24
N SER A 154 10.41 -19.61 13.44
CA SER A 154 8.99 -19.95 13.38
C SER A 154 8.42 -19.80 11.97
N TYR A 155 7.19 -20.30 11.75
CA TYR A 155 6.47 -20.10 10.49
C TYR A 155 6.10 -18.62 10.27
N ALA A 156 5.75 -17.89 11.33
CA ALA A 156 5.45 -16.46 11.24
C ALA A 156 6.66 -15.67 10.75
N GLU A 157 7.85 -15.95 11.28
CA GLU A 157 9.10 -15.35 10.80
C GLU A 157 9.44 -15.81 9.37
N LEU A 158 9.21 -17.08 9.03
CA LEU A 158 9.47 -17.57 7.68
C LEU A 158 8.71 -16.78 6.61
N ILE A 159 7.44 -16.51 6.84
CA ILE A 159 6.60 -15.80 5.86
C ILE A 159 6.76 -14.27 5.90
N ASP A 160 7.46 -13.72 6.90
CA ASP A 160 7.77 -12.27 6.96
C ASP A 160 9.10 -11.91 6.27
N HIS A 161 9.70 -12.85 5.57
CA HIS A 161 10.94 -12.64 4.81
C HIS A 161 10.75 -13.04 3.34
N PRO A 162 10.29 -12.12 2.49
CA PRO A 162 10.22 -12.37 1.05
C PRO A 162 11.61 -12.60 0.45
N VAL A 163 11.63 -13.18 -0.73
CA VAL A 163 12.87 -13.54 -1.40
C VAL A 163 12.83 -13.06 -2.85
N GLU A 164 13.79 -12.23 -3.24
CA GLU A 164 14.04 -11.81 -4.62
C GLU A 164 15.27 -12.56 -5.15
N ILE A 165 15.17 -13.11 -6.36
CA ILE A 165 16.21 -13.95 -6.95
C ILE A 165 16.36 -13.56 -8.43
N GLY A 166 17.60 -13.42 -8.90
CA GLY A 166 17.87 -13.10 -10.31
C GLY A 166 19.25 -12.48 -10.51
N GLN A 167 19.43 -11.82 -11.65
CA GLN A 167 20.58 -10.95 -11.87
C GLN A 167 20.30 -9.59 -11.19
N LEU A 168 20.68 -9.47 -9.93
CA LEU A 168 20.37 -8.32 -9.10
C LEU A 168 21.49 -7.29 -9.09
N GLU A 169 21.15 -6.01 -9.16
CA GLU A 169 22.05 -4.93 -8.79
C GLU A 169 21.83 -4.59 -7.31
N ILE A 170 22.83 -4.82 -6.46
CA ILE A 170 22.74 -4.53 -5.02
C ILE A 170 23.43 -3.22 -4.71
N LEU A 171 22.67 -2.24 -4.27
CA LEU A 171 23.16 -0.97 -3.76
C LEU A 171 23.14 -0.99 -2.22
N THR A 172 24.19 -0.45 -1.58
CA THR A 172 24.34 -0.49 -0.12
C THR A 172 24.58 0.89 0.47
N PHE A 173 24.03 1.14 1.65
CA PHE A 173 24.30 2.35 2.45
C PHE A 173 24.09 2.08 3.94
N GLN A 174 24.53 3.01 4.78
CA GLN A 174 24.24 3.00 6.21
C GLN A 174 23.42 4.22 6.60
N ALA A 175 22.41 4.01 7.47
CA ALA A 175 21.66 5.06 8.13
C ALA A 175 21.66 4.82 9.63
N ASN A 176 22.11 5.79 10.44
CA ASN A 176 22.20 5.71 11.90
C ASN A 176 22.88 4.42 12.42
N GLY A 177 23.92 3.94 11.71
CA GLY A 177 24.67 2.74 12.08
C GLY A 177 24.05 1.41 11.67
N ILE A 178 22.88 1.42 11.01
CA ILE A 178 22.19 0.22 10.50
C ILE A 178 22.51 0.07 9.01
N ASP A 179 22.83 -1.16 8.60
CA ASP A 179 23.09 -1.50 7.20
C ASP A 179 21.78 -1.61 6.40
N HIS A 180 21.76 -0.97 5.23
CA HIS A 180 20.63 -1.02 4.31
C HIS A 180 21.09 -1.47 2.93
N ARG A 181 20.22 -2.23 2.27
CA ARG A 181 20.44 -2.72 0.90
C ARG A 181 19.24 -2.38 0.02
N ILE A 182 19.50 -2.03 -1.23
CA ILE A 182 18.48 -1.97 -2.28
C ILE A 182 18.84 -3.03 -3.32
N ALA A 183 18.02 -4.04 -3.49
CA ALA A 183 18.16 -5.05 -4.53
C ALA A 183 17.26 -4.66 -5.71
N LEU A 184 17.86 -4.26 -6.81
CA LEU A 184 17.16 -3.88 -8.04
C LEU A 184 17.02 -5.09 -8.95
N SER A 185 15.83 -5.33 -9.48
CA SER A 185 15.51 -6.34 -10.47
C SER A 185 14.67 -5.75 -11.61
N GLY A 186 14.52 -6.50 -12.71
CA GLY A 186 13.84 -6.04 -13.92
C GLY A 186 14.74 -5.29 -14.88
N HIS A 187 14.12 -4.59 -15.85
CA HIS A 187 14.84 -3.88 -16.91
C HIS A 187 14.66 -2.37 -16.78
N TYR A 188 15.75 -1.65 -16.73
CA TYR A 188 15.77 -0.19 -16.56
C TYR A 188 16.96 0.46 -17.30
N ALA A 189 16.76 1.71 -17.69
CA ALA A 189 17.83 2.52 -18.27
C ALA A 189 18.87 2.93 -17.21
N ASP A 190 20.01 3.43 -17.65
CA ASP A 190 21.02 3.99 -16.75
C ASP A 190 20.43 5.21 -15.98
N PHE A 191 20.72 5.27 -14.68
CA PHE A 191 20.16 6.26 -13.76
C PHE A 191 21.19 6.78 -12.77
N ASP A 192 20.85 7.78 -11.99
CA ASP A 192 21.72 8.34 -10.96
C ASP A 192 21.65 7.52 -9.65
N ARG A 193 22.45 6.46 -9.56
CA ARG A 193 22.56 5.57 -8.38
C ARG A 193 22.93 6.32 -7.12
N LYS A 194 23.83 7.31 -7.25
CA LYS A 194 24.27 8.10 -6.11
C LYS A 194 23.13 8.94 -5.54
N ARG A 195 22.32 9.52 -6.41
CA ARG A 195 21.14 10.29 -6.03
C ARG A 195 20.12 9.41 -5.30
N LEU A 196 19.77 8.26 -5.87
CA LEU A 196 18.84 7.32 -5.24
C LEU A 196 19.32 6.92 -3.83
N LEU A 197 20.58 6.48 -3.70
CA LEU A 197 21.16 6.11 -2.40
C LEU A 197 21.14 7.25 -1.39
N GLN A 198 21.47 8.47 -1.82
CA GLN A 198 21.47 9.64 -0.94
C GLN A 198 20.07 9.98 -0.43
N ASP A 199 19.07 9.94 -1.30
CA ASP A 199 17.72 10.32 -0.94
C ASP A 199 17.05 9.23 -0.08
N VAL A 200 17.17 7.94 -0.43
CA VAL A 200 16.66 6.84 0.42
C VAL A 200 17.36 6.82 1.79
N ARG A 201 18.69 7.06 1.84
CA ARG A 201 19.41 7.19 3.10
C ARG A 201 18.85 8.30 3.99
N LYS A 202 18.48 9.46 3.41
CA LYS A 202 17.90 10.58 4.18
C LYS A 202 16.53 10.20 4.74
N ILE A 203 15.69 9.54 3.95
CA ILE A 203 14.39 9.03 4.41
C ILE A 203 14.59 8.10 5.62
N CYS A 204 15.44 7.07 5.47
CA CYS A 204 15.71 6.11 6.53
C CYS A 204 16.28 6.79 7.79
N ALA A 205 17.22 7.71 7.64
CA ALA A 205 17.80 8.43 8.76
C ALA A 205 16.77 9.29 9.51
N THR A 206 15.86 9.97 8.78
CA THR A 206 14.80 10.78 9.36
C THR A 206 13.78 9.92 10.12
N ALA A 207 13.37 8.78 9.56
CA ALA A 207 12.47 7.85 10.25
C ALA A 207 13.12 7.23 11.50
N LEU A 208 14.39 6.80 11.42
CA LEU A 208 15.15 6.28 12.56
C LEU A 208 15.35 7.29 13.68
N GLN A 209 15.46 8.58 13.35
CA GLN A 209 15.57 9.66 14.35
C GLN A 209 14.22 9.97 15.02
N MET A 210 13.13 9.71 14.34
CA MET A 210 11.79 9.94 14.87
C MET A 210 11.43 8.96 16.00
N PHE A 211 11.88 7.71 15.93
CA PHE A 211 11.53 6.68 16.91
C PHE A 211 12.63 6.42 17.93
N PRO A 212 12.30 6.04 19.19
CA PRO A 212 13.29 5.65 20.18
C PRO A 212 14.00 4.36 19.79
N ALA A 213 15.27 4.23 20.22
CA ALA A 213 16.02 3.00 20.04
C ALA A 213 15.51 1.89 20.99
N PRO A 214 15.73 0.60 20.62
CA PRO A 214 16.32 0.14 19.36
C PRO A 214 15.33 0.22 18.19
N ALA A 215 15.85 0.27 16.96
CA ALA A 215 15.03 0.04 15.77
C ALA A 215 14.50 -1.41 15.78
N PRO A 216 13.38 -1.70 15.10
CA PRO A 216 12.79 -3.04 15.13
C PRO A 216 13.57 -4.09 14.31
N PHE A 217 14.65 -3.67 13.65
CA PHE A 217 15.51 -4.51 12.79
C PHE A 217 16.98 -4.15 12.99
N SER A 218 17.88 -5.09 12.67
CA SER A 218 19.34 -4.88 12.69
C SER A 218 19.92 -4.59 11.31
N GLU A 219 19.22 -4.93 10.24
CA GLU A 219 19.49 -4.58 8.84
C GLU A 219 18.17 -4.36 8.12
N TYR A 220 18.16 -3.70 6.96
CA TYR A 220 16.96 -3.52 6.16
C TYR A 220 17.21 -3.70 4.66
N LEU A 221 16.29 -4.40 3.98
CA LEU A 221 16.38 -4.71 2.56
C LEU A 221 15.15 -4.16 1.81
N PHE A 222 15.39 -3.28 0.84
CA PHE A 222 14.41 -2.91 -0.17
C PHE A 222 14.59 -3.81 -1.40
N MET A 223 13.58 -4.57 -1.80
CA MET A 223 13.55 -5.34 -3.03
C MET A 223 12.72 -4.56 -4.06
N LEU A 224 13.36 -3.91 -5.01
CA LEU A 224 12.70 -3.05 -6.00
C LEU A 224 12.70 -3.70 -7.38
N PHE A 225 11.54 -4.18 -7.80
CA PHE A 225 11.30 -4.57 -9.19
C PHE A 225 10.91 -3.36 -10.04
N LEU A 226 11.56 -3.22 -11.19
CA LEU A 226 11.32 -2.14 -12.14
C LEU A 226 10.68 -2.69 -13.43
N GLY A 227 9.48 -2.21 -13.74
CA GLY A 227 8.71 -2.66 -14.90
C GLY A 227 8.02 -1.50 -15.63
N ASP A 228 7.16 -1.79 -16.59
CA ASP A 228 6.35 -0.78 -17.30
C ASP A 228 4.99 -0.62 -16.61
N ARG A 229 4.71 0.58 -16.13
CA ARG A 229 3.42 0.94 -15.50
C ARG A 229 3.00 0.02 -14.36
N VAL A 230 3.95 -0.40 -13.54
CA VAL A 230 3.73 -1.17 -12.32
C VAL A 230 3.94 -0.29 -11.10
N TYR A 231 3.18 -0.54 -10.04
CA TYR A 231 3.31 0.17 -8.76
C TYR A 231 2.77 -0.69 -7.62
N GLY A 232 3.45 -0.69 -6.49
CA GLY A 232 2.99 -1.33 -5.27
C GLY A 232 4.12 -1.56 -4.28
N GLY A 233 3.75 -1.72 -3.01
CA GLY A 233 4.63 -2.09 -1.92
C GLY A 233 3.97 -3.15 -1.05
N LEU A 234 4.79 -3.86 -0.29
CA LEU A 234 4.38 -4.75 0.78
C LEU A 234 5.45 -4.76 1.87
N GLU A 235 5.04 -4.35 3.03
CA GLU A 235 5.86 -4.19 4.21
C GLU A 235 6.17 -5.51 4.91
N HIS A 236 7.42 -5.61 5.39
CA HIS A 236 7.91 -6.65 6.30
C HIS A 236 8.74 -6.01 7.42
N LEU A 237 9.04 -6.75 8.49
CA LEU A 237 9.71 -6.16 9.64
C LEU A 237 11.11 -5.60 9.30
N SER A 238 11.89 -6.35 8.54
CA SER A 238 13.27 -6.01 8.17
C SER A 238 13.50 -5.84 6.67
N SER A 239 12.42 -5.84 5.88
CA SER A 239 12.49 -5.67 4.43
C SER A 239 11.17 -5.14 3.87
N THR A 240 11.17 -4.80 2.60
CA THR A 240 9.96 -4.52 1.84
C THR A 240 10.13 -4.96 0.38
N ALA A 241 9.04 -5.45 -0.20
CA ALA A 241 8.95 -5.70 -1.63
C ALA A 241 8.28 -4.50 -2.32
N LEU A 242 8.94 -3.94 -3.32
CA LEU A 242 8.51 -2.75 -4.07
C LEU A 242 8.41 -3.06 -5.55
N MET A 243 7.44 -2.45 -6.21
CA MET A 243 7.33 -2.41 -7.67
C MET A 243 7.11 -0.97 -8.11
N ALA A 244 7.88 -0.53 -9.11
CA ALA A 244 7.75 0.82 -9.67
C ALA A 244 7.98 0.83 -11.18
N ASP A 245 7.45 1.88 -11.82
CA ASP A 245 7.75 2.14 -13.22
C ASP A 245 9.24 2.44 -13.37
N HIS A 246 9.90 1.78 -14.34
CA HIS A 246 11.34 1.96 -14.58
C HIS A 246 11.72 3.41 -14.91
N ARG A 247 10.76 4.24 -15.34
CA ARG A 247 10.94 5.67 -15.64
C ARG A 247 10.92 6.55 -14.39
N SER A 248 10.54 6.03 -13.22
CA SER A 248 10.55 6.77 -11.96
C SER A 248 11.93 6.86 -11.30
N LEU A 249 12.95 6.18 -11.86
CA LEU A 249 14.33 6.31 -11.37
C LEU A 249 14.92 7.70 -11.68
N PRO A 250 15.80 8.25 -10.79
CA PRO A 250 16.35 9.57 -10.99
C PRO A 250 17.33 9.62 -12.17
N VAL A 251 17.12 10.55 -13.08
CA VAL A 251 18.04 10.75 -14.21
C VAL A 251 19.27 11.56 -13.77
N ARG A 252 20.42 11.32 -14.42
CA ARG A 252 21.65 12.05 -14.12
C ARG A 252 21.47 13.56 -14.32
N GLY A 253 21.88 14.34 -13.30
CA GLY A 253 21.77 15.80 -13.33
C GLY A 253 20.39 16.35 -12.98
N MET A 254 19.45 15.52 -12.54
CA MET A 254 18.17 15.95 -11.99
C MET A 254 18.39 16.88 -10.80
N LYS A 255 17.92 18.14 -10.89
CA LYS A 255 18.09 19.15 -9.83
C LYS A 255 17.09 18.95 -8.68
N ALA A 256 15.82 18.88 -9.01
CA ALA A 256 14.75 18.57 -8.07
C ALA A 256 14.10 17.23 -8.47
N ALA A 257 13.54 16.51 -7.52
CA ALA A 257 12.73 15.33 -7.81
C ALA A 257 11.52 15.75 -8.65
N ASP A 258 11.26 15.06 -9.75
CA ASP A 258 10.03 15.19 -10.51
C ASP A 258 8.90 14.39 -9.85
N ASP A 259 7.69 14.48 -10.40
CA ASP A 259 6.51 13.83 -9.81
C ASP A 259 6.68 12.30 -9.74
N ALA A 260 7.26 11.66 -10.77
CA ALA A 260 7.46 10.21 -10.81
C ALA A 260 8.53 9.72 -9.80
N TYR A 261 9.63 10.44 -9.69
CA TYR A 261 10.65 10.12 -8.69
C TYR A 261 10.19 10.44 -7.27
N THR A 262 9.38 11.49 -7.07
CA THR A 262 8.77 11.80 -5.78
C THR A 262 7.82 10.69 -5.34
N GLU A 263 6.99 10.17 -6.24
CA GLU A 263 6.11 9.02 -5.98
C GLU A 263 6.91 7.78 -5.57
N LEU A 264 8.01 7.47 -6.27
CA LEU A 264 8.90 6.37 -5.90
C LEU A 264 9.51 6.56 -4.50
N LEU A 265 9.96 7.76 -4.17
CA LEU A 265 10.52 8.06 -2.83
C LEU A 265 9.46 8.01 -1.74
N GLY A 266 8.23 8.45 -2.03
CA GLY A 266 7.07 8.26 -1.15
C GLY A 266 6.80 6.78 -0.86
N LEU A 267 6.88 5.92 -1.88
CA LEU A 267 6.76 4.47 -1.70
C LEU A 267 7.86 3.90 -0.79
N PHE A 268 9.12 4.29 -0.97
CA PHE A 268 10.21 3.91 -0.06
C PHE A 268 9.92 4.36 1.39
N ALA A 269 9.42 5.58 1.56
CA ALA A 269 9.11 6.14 2.88
C ALA A 269 7.93 5.41 3.55
N HIS A 270 6.86 5.15 2.82
CA HIS A 270 5.66 4.45 3.27
C HIS A 270 6.00 3.06 3.80
N GLU A 271 6.64 2.24 2.96
CA GLU A 271 6.97 0.86 3.31
C GLU A 271 8.02 0.76 4.42
N TYR A 272 8.96 1.71 4.48
CA TYR A 272 9.93 1.75 5.56
C TYR A 272 9.31 2.13 6.90
N PHE A 273 8.35 3.07 6.91
CA PHE A 273 7.64 3.49 8.11
C PHE A 273 6.83 2.35 8.72
N HIS A 274 6.34 1.45 7.90
CA HIS A 274 5.61 0.26 8.36
C HIS A 274 6.41 -0.66 9.28
N ALA A 275 7.73 -0.63 9.29
CA ALA A 275 8.52 -1.37 10.26
C ALA A 275 8.12 -1.03 11.71
N TRP A 276 7.75 0.22 11.96
CA TRP A 276 7.20 0.67 13.25
C TRP A 276 5.68 0.59 13.27
N ASN A 277 5.00 1.15 12.27
CA ASN A 277 3.55 1.28 12.21
C ASN A 277 2.95 0.22 11.29
N VAL A 278 2.63 -0.87 11.83
CA VAL A 278 1.97 -2.14 11.57
C VAL A 278 2.84 -3.38 11.80
N LYS A 279 4.16 -3.33 11.59
CA LYS A 279 4.98 -4.53 11.85
C LYS A 279 5.37 -4.64 13.34
N SER A 280 5.52 -3.52 14.02
CA SER A 280 5.73 -3.44 15.47
C SER A 280 4.42 -3.04 16.17
N ILE A 281 4.07 -1.76 16.17
CA ILE A 281 2.76 -1.28 16.64
C ILE A 281 1.72 -1.84 15.67
N LYS A 282 0.81 -2.71 16.12
CA LYS A 282 -0.17 -3.40 15.28
C LYS A 282 -1.50 -3.59 15.99
N PRO A 283 -2.61 -3.82 15.25
CA PRO A 283 -3.88 -4.19 15.87
C PRO A 283 -3.76 -5.52 16.61
N ALA A 284 -4.44 -5.65 17.74
CA ALA A 284 -4.53 -6.92 18.46
C ALA A 284 -5.15 -8.03 17.59
N ALA A 285 -6.06 -7.67 16.67
CA ALA A 285 -6.65 -8.59 15.69
C ALA A 285 -5.62 -9.24 14.75
N PHE A 286 -4.40 -8.67 14.63
CA PHE A 286 -3.30 -9.22 13.82
C PHE A 286 -2.28 -10.01 14.64
N GLN A 287 -2.60 -10.33 15.90
CA GLN A 287 -1.67 -11.05 16.78
C GLN A 287 -2.33 -12.24 17.50
N PRO A 288 -2.09 -13.47 17.00
CA PRO A 288 -1.37 -13.82 15.76
C PRO A 288 -2.19 -13.53 14.50
N TYR A 289 -1.53 -13.52 13.34
CA TYR A 289 -2.25 -13.46 12.06
C TYR A 289 -3.03 -14.76 11.82
N LEU A 290 -4.34 -14.63 11.56
CA LEU A 290 -5.21 -15.74 11.19
C LEU A 290 -5.20 -15.90 9.67
N LEU A 291 -4.25 -16.69 9.13
CA LEU A 291 -3.99 -16.75 7.69
C LEU A 291 -5.05 -17.51 6.87
N ASP A 292 -6.04 -18.10 7.53
CA ASP A 292 -7.13 -18.86 6.88
C ASP A 292 -8.39 -18.02 6.63
N SER A 293 -8.51 -16.88 7.31
CA SER A 293 -9.68 -16.00 7.25
C SER A 293 -9.28 -14.53 7.40
N GLU A 294 -10.23 -13.64 7.13
CA GLU A 294 -10.09 -12.21 7.33
C GLU A 294 -9.88 -11.88 8.82
N SER A 295 -9.02 -10.91 9.09
CA SER A 295 -8.82 -10.32 10.42
C SER A 295 -9.31 -8.86 10.39
N HIS A 296 -10.54 -8.63 10.87
CA HIS A 296 -11.14 -7.30 10.84
C HIS A 296 -10.66 -6.42 11.98
N THR A 297 -10.43 -5.13 11.69
CA THR A 297 -10.11 -4.09 12.67
C THR A 297 -10.61 -2.73 12.17
N GLU A 298 -11.02 -1.85 13.06
CA GLU A 298 -11.37 -0.47 12.77
C GLU A 298 -10.14 0.46 12.69
N LEU A 299 -8.93 -0.07 12.90
CA LEU A 299 -7.70 0.72 13.08
C LEU A 299 -6.85 0.88 11.80
N LEU A 300 -7.26 0.37 10.61
CA LEU A 300 -6.42 0.53 9.41
C LEU A 300 -6.18 2.00 9.03
N TRP A 301 -7.09 2.91 9.39
CA TRP A 301 -6.86 4.35 9.22
C TRP A 301 -5.62 4.82 10.01
N ALA A 302 -5.34 4.22 11.17
CA ALA A 302 -4.16 4.53 11.98
C ALA A 302 -2.90 3.85 11.44
N PHE A 303 -3.01 2.63 10.90
CA PHE A 303 -1.85 1.88 10.41
C PHE A 303 -1.47 2.24 8.97
N GLU A 304 -2.44 2.54 8.14
CA GLU A 304 -2.20 2.93 6.74
C GLU A 304 -2.32 4.45 6.54
N GLY A 305 -3.34 5.06 7.16
CA GLY A 305 -3.57 6.50 7.00
C GLY A 305 -2.48 7.33 7.69
N ILE A 306 -2.06 6.99 8.91
CA ILE A 306 -0.93 7.67 9.56
C ILE A 306 0.37 7.42 8.77
N THR A 307 0.60 6.21 8.28
CA THR A 307 1.76 5.92 7.42
C THR A 307 1.73 6.78 6.16
N SER A 308 0.54 6.92 5.51
CA SER A 308 0.35 7.81 4.34
C SER A 308 0.44 9.31 4.67
N TYR A 309 0.30 9.70 5.92
CA TYR A 309 0.63 11.06 6.36
C TYR A 309 2.14 11.27 6.48
N TYR A 310 2.83 10.27 7.02
CA TYR A 310 4.28 10.36 7.24
C TYR A 310 5.11 10.12 5.98
N ASP A 311 4.62 9.38 4.98
CA ASP A 311 5.41 9.09 3.77
C ASP A 311 5.86 10.38 3.06
N ASP A 312 4.93 11.26 2.72
CA ASP A 312 5.21 12.57 2.13
C ASP A 312 5.88 13.54 3.12
N LEU A 313 5.50 13.50 4.41
CA LEU A 313 6.09 14.34 5.44
C LEU A 313 7.57 14.01 5.69
N LEU A 314 7.97 12.76 5.59
CA LEU A 314 9.37 12.35 5.67
C LEU A 314 10.19 12.89 4.50
N LEU A 315 9.63 13.03 3.32
CA LEU A 315 10.33 13.60 2.15
C LEU A 315 10.65 15.08 2.37
N VAL A 316 9.73 15.86 2.91
CA VAL A 316 9.99 17.28 3.19
C VAL A 316 10.87 17.45 4.43
N ARG A 317 10.68 16.66 5.48
CA ARG A 317 11.52 16.70 6.70
C ARG A 317 12.97 16.32 6.41
N SER A 318 13.21 15.40 5.49
CA SER A 318 14.55 15.01 5.05
C SER A 318 15.19 15.99 4.04
N GLY A 319 14.46 17.03 3.63
CA GLY A 319 14.92 18.05 2.68
C GLY A 319 15.09 17.53 1.25
N ILE A 320 14.35 16.47 0.88
CA ILE A 320 14.33 15.92 -0.49
C ILE A 320 13.42 16.73 -1.38
N ILE A 321 12.22 17.07 -0.87
CA ILE A 321 11.27 17.95 -1.54
C ILE A 321 11.12 19.27 -0.78
N SER A 322 10.71 20.31 -1.50
CA SER A 322 10.44 21.61 -0.89
C SER A 322 9.09 21.62 -0.16
N PRO A 323 8.86 22.58 0.78
CA PRO A 323 7.54 22.80 1.36
C PRO A 323 6.43 22.99 0.32
N ASP A 324 6.69 23.73 -0.77
CA ASP A 324 5.71 23.95 -1.84
C ASP A 324 5.37 22.65 -2.57
N ALA A 325 6.36 21.76 -2.81
CA ALA A 325 6.11 20.45 -3.40
C ALA A 325 5.27 19.56 -2.47
N TYR A 326 5.56 19.55 -1.17
CA TYR A 326 4.74 18.84 -0.18
C TYR A 326 3.30 19.38 -0.13
N LEU A 327 3.12 20.69 -0.13
CA LEU A 327 1.79 21.31 -0.14
C LEU A 327 1.01 20.97 -1.42
N LYS A 328 1.71 20.80 -2.56
CA LYS A 328 1.06 20.35 -3.81
C LYS A 328 0.55 18.91 -3.67
N LEU A 329 1.34 17.99 -3.08
CA LEU A 329 0.90 16.62 -2.78
C LEU A 329 -0.32 16.64 -1.84
N LEU A 330 -0.26 17.42 -0.78
CA LEU A 330 -1.36 17.60 0.16
C LEU A 330 -2.63 18.14 -0.53
N ALA A 331 -2.51 19.18 -1.37
CA ALA A 331 -3.64 19.74 -2.12
C ALA A 331 -4.28 18.70 -3.05
N ASN A 332 -3.47 17.83 -3.67
CA ASN A 332 -3.95 16.72 -4.49
C ASN A 332 -4.72 15.69 -3.65
N ASN A 333 -4.21 15.33 -2.46
CA ASN A 333 -4.91 14.39 -1.57
C ASN A 333 -6.23 14.96 -1.04
N LEU A 334 -6.23 16.23 -0.62
CA LEU A 334 -7.43 16.98 -0.23
C LEU A 334 -8.50 16.93 -1.33
N THR A 335 -8.12 17.27 -2.56
CA THR A 335 -9.00 17.27 -3.73
C THR A 335 -9.56 15.87 -3.99
N ARG A 336 -8.70 14.84 -3.97
CA ARG A 336 -9.11 13.45 -4.23
C ARG A 336 -10.16 12.95 -3.23
N VAL A 337 -9.98 13.25 -1.95
CA VAL A 337 -10.94 12.87 -0.90
C VAL A 337 -12.24 13.67 -1.04
N GLN A 338 -12.16 14.99 -1.31
CA GLN A 338 -13.33 15.86 -1.42
C GLN A 338 -14.23 15.50 -2.59
N GLN A 339 -13.65 15.09 -3.73
CA GLN A 339 -14.40 14.73 -4.94
C GLN A 339 -15.19 13.42 -4.80
N GLY A 340 -14.87 12.54 -3.85
CA GLY A 340 -15.57 11.29 -3.62
C GLY A 340 -16.75 11.46 -2.66
N SER A 341 -18.00 11.25 -3.12
CA SER A 341 -19.18 11.32 -2.25
C SER A 341 -19.27 10.16 -1.24
N GLY A 342 -18.48 9.09 -1.44
CA GLY A 342 -18.35 7.99 -0.48
C GLY A 342 -17.91 8.44 0.92
N ARG A 343 -17.16 9.55 1.04
CA ARG A 343 -16.78 10.13 2.34
C ARG A 343 -17.98 10.53 3.22
N LEU A 344 -19.13 10.78 2.60
CA LEU A 344 -20.39 11.14 3.29
C LEU A 344 -21.25 9.90 3.61
N LYS A 345 -20.82 8.71 3.19
CA LYS A 345 -21.56 7.45 3.35
C LYS A 345 -20.86 6.42 4.22
N GLN A 346 -19.54 6.51 4.33
CA GLN A 346 -18.73 5.57 5.09
C GLN A 346 -17.80 6.30 6.04
N THR A 347 -17.75 5.86 7.30
CA THR A 347 -16.80 6.37 8.30
C THR A 347 -15.40 5.79 8.06
N LEU A 348 -14.34 6.37 8.67
CA LEU A 348 -13.00 5.79 8.61
C LEU A 348 -12.90 4.45 9.33
N ALA A 349 -13.59 4.29 10.47
CA ALA A 349 -13.68 3.01 11.17
C ALA A 349 -14.33 1.94 10.29
N GLN A 350 -15.47 2.24 9.64
CA GLN A 350 -16.12 1.31 8.71
C GLN A 350 -15.26 1.01 7.47
N SER A 351 -14.54 2.01 6.94
CA SER A 351 -13.62 1.81 5.82
C SER A 351 -12.50 0.83 6.18
N SER A 352 -11.92 1.00 7.37
CA SER A 352 -10.91 0.09 7.93
C SER A 352 -11.47 -1.33 8.10
N PHE A 353 -12.61 -1.47 8.79
CA PHE A 353 -13.21 -2.76 9.10
C PHE A 353 -13.62 -3.54 7.84
N THR A 354 -14.14 -2.85 6.82
CA THR A 354 -14.62 -3.46 5.58
C THR A 354 -13.57 -3.47 4.45
N ALA A 355 -12.30 -3.22 4.75
CA ALA A 355 -11.21 -3.18 3.79
C ALA A 355 -11.18 -4.42 2.88
N TRP A 356 -11.31 -5.62 3.47
CA TRP A 356 -11.28 -6.92 2.82
C TRP A 356 -12.28 -7.10 1.68
N THR A 357 -13.45 -6.49 1.80
CA THR A 357 -14.58 -6.70 0.88
C THR A 357 -14.89 -5.49 0.02
N LYS A 358 -14.52 -4.28 0.47
CA LYS A 358 -14.80 -3.03 -0.24
C LYS A 358 -13.54 -2.40 -0.83
N TYR A 359 -12.57 -2.00 0.02
CA TYR A 359 -11.42 -1.24 -0.47
C TYR A 359 -10.50 -2.06 -1.38
N TYR A 360 -10.24 -3.32 -1.05
CA TYR A 360 -9.43 -4.22 -1.89
C TYR A 360 -10.18 -4.83 -3.08
N LYS A 361 -11.51 -4.65 -3.15
CA LYS A 361 -12.38 -5.12 -4.25
C LYS A 361 -13.18 -3.96 -4.84
N GLN A 362 -12.47 -2.87 -5.18
CA GLN A 362 -13.11 -1.68 -5.75
C GLN A 362 -13.73 -1.97 -7.11
N ASP A 363 -14.81 -1.23 -7.39
CA ASP A 363 -15.55 -1.22 -8.63
C ASP A 363 -15.73 0.21 -9.16
N GLU A 364 -16.49 0.35 -10.24
CA GLU A 364 -16.80 1.64 -10.87
C GLU A 364 -17.64 2.57 -10.00
N ASN A 365 -18.32 2.04 -8.96
CA ASN A 365 -19.12 2.84 -8.03
C ASN A 365 -18.36 3.23 -6.75
N SER A 366 -17.16 2.74 -6.56
CA SER A 366 -16.38 2.95 -5.33
C SER A 366 -16.23 4.41 -4.91
N PRO A 367 -15.99 5.40 -5.80
CA PRO A 367 -15.92 6.81 -5.42
C PRO A 367 -17.23 7.36 -4.83
N ASN A 368 -18.37 6.76 -5.19
CA ASN A 368 -19.69 7.14 -4.70
C ASN A 368 -20.10 6.43 -3.40
N ALA A 369 -19.43 5.36 -3.01
CA ALA A 369 -19.88 4.44 -1.96
C ALA A 369 -18.93 4.30 -0.79
N ILE A 370 -17.61 4.40 -1.01
CA ILE A 370 -16.58 4.17 -0.01
C ILE A 370 -15.62 5.35 0.11
N VAL A 371 -14.91 5.40 1.22
CA VAL A 371 -13.79 6.33 1.43
C VAL A 371 -12.49 5.55 1.65
N SER A 372 -11.38 6.08 1.20
CA SER A 372 -10.06 5.49 1.44
C SER A 372 -9.59 5.74 2.86
N TYR A 373 -9.35 4.70 3.64
CA TYR A 373 -8.71 4.82 4.95
C TYR A 373 -7.22 5.21 4.84
N TYR A 374 -6.58 5.04 3.67
CA TYR A 374 -5.27 5.64 3.37
C TYR A 374 -5.38 7.16 3.25
N GLN A 375 -6.16 7.65 2.30
CA GLN A 375 -6.20 9.07 1.92
C GLN A 375 -6.94 9.93 2.94
N LYS A 376 -8.19 9.58 3.30
CA LYS A 376 -8.91 10.31 4.35
C LYS A 376 -8.25 10.06 5.71
N GLY A 377 -7.65 8.87 5.93
CA GLY A 377 -6.86 8.58 7.13
C GLY A 377 -5.64 9.48 7.27
N ALA A 378 -4.90 9.72 6.18
CA ALA A 378 -3.78 10.68 6.16
C ALA A 378 -4.24 12.11 6.50
N LEU A 379 -5.40 12.53 5.99
CA LEU A 379 -5.97 13.84 6.34
C LEU A 379 -6.48 13.90 7.78
N ALA A 380 -6.99 12.80 8.34
CA ALA A 380 -7.34 12.71 9.75
C ALA A 380 -6.09 12.78 10.64
N ALA A 381 -5.00 12.10 10.25
CA ALA A 381 -3.71 12.18 10.92
C ALA A 381 -3.12 13.59 10.88
N LEU A 382 -3.19 14.27 9.74
CA LEU A 382 -2.84 15.69 9.58
C LEU A 382 -3.62 16.57 10.56
N CYS A 383 -4.96 16.43 10.60
CA CYS A 383 -5.80 17.21 11.51
C CYS A 383 -5.45 16.91 12.97
N LEU A 384 -5.21 15.65 13.31
CA LEU A 384 -4.84 15.24 14.66
C LEU A 384 -3.48 15.83 15.08
N ASP A 385 -2.46 15.75 14.20
CA ASP A 385 -1.14 16.34 14.48
C ASP A 385 -1.24 17.85 14.73
N LEU A 386 -1.94 18.58 13.85
CA LEU A 386 -2.11 20.03 13.97
C LEU A 386 -2.97 20.43 15.18
N LEU A 387 -3.99 19.64 15.51
CA LEU A 387 -4.81 19.84 16.72
C LEU A 387 -3.97 19.64 17.99
N ILE A 388 -3.19 18.55 18.08
CA ILE A 388 -2.30 18.29 19.21
C ILE A 388 -1.29 19.43 19.34
N ARG A 389 -0.61 19.82 18.27
CA ARG A 389 0.35 20.93 18.27
C ARG A 389 -0.28 22.24 18.76
N GLY A 390 -1.45 22.59 18.23
CA GLY A 390 -2.15 23.82 18.59
C GLY A 390 -2.59 23.83 20.06
N ARG A 391 -3.25 22.77 20.54
CA ARG A 391 -3.78 22.68 21.91
C ARG A 391 -2.69 22.51 22.97
N SER A 392 -1.59 21.82 22.64
CA SER A 392 -0.44 21.65 23.54
C SER A 392 0.59 22.79 23.47
N GLN A 393 0.32 23.88 22.76
CA GLN A 393 1.27 24.97 22.53
C GLN A 393 2.62 24.46 22.00
N GLN A 394 2.57 23.58 21.01
CA GLN A 394 3.73 22.93 20.38
C GLN A 394 4.55 21.99 21.30
N GLN A 395 4.05 21.61 22.49
CA GLN A 395 4.76 20.68 23.39
C GLN A 395 4.69 19.24 22.89
N HIS A 396 3.57 18.86 22.29
CA HIS A 396 3.31 17.54 21.73
C HIS A 396 2.95 17.61 20.25
N SER A 397 3.08 16.50 19.57
CA SER A 397 2.71 16.27 18.19
C SER A 397 2.30 14.81 18.00
N LEU A 398 1.88 14.44 16.81
CA LEU A 398 1.62 13.03 16.48
C LEU A 398 2.91 12.18 16.63
N ASP A 399 4.10 12.76 16.40
CA ASP A 399 5.38 12.08 16.66
C ASP A 399 5.46 11.58 18.10
N SER A 400 5.02 12.39 19.09
CA SER A 400 5.04 12.02 20.51
C SER A 400 4.15 10.79 20.80
N VAL A 401 3.00 10.71 20.15
CA VAL A 401 2.07 9.57 20.28
C VAL A 401 2.69 8.31 19.67
N MET A 402 3.24 8.42 18.45
CA MET A 402 3.88 7.29 17.77
C MET A 402 5.08 6.74 18.53
N GLN A 403 5.90 7.64 19.13
CA GLN A 403 7.02 7.26 20.00
C GLN A 403 6.55 6.48 21.23
N ALA A 404 5.50 6.94 21.86
CA ALA A 404 4.95 6.28 23.06
C ALA A 404 4.35 4.90 22.73
N LEU A 405 3.60 4.79 21.66
CA LEU A 405 3.06 3.50 21.17
C LEU A 405 4.19 2.51 20.87
N TYR A 406 5.27 2.96 20.24
CA TYR A 406 6.42 2.10 19.98
C TYR A 406 7.15 1.69 21.26
N GLN A 407 7.31 2.60 22.22
CA GLN A 407 7.87 2.27 23.53
C GLN A 407 7.03 1.24 24.29
N ASP A 408 5.72 1.33 24.20
CA ASP A 408 4.82 0.35 24.82
C ASP A 408 4.96 -1.02 24.14
N TRP A 409 5.06 -1.06 22.81
CA TRP A 409 5.33 -2.30 22.09
C TRP A 409 6.70 -2.90 22.47
N LEU A 410 7.76 -2.10 22.59
CA LEU A 410 9.07 -2.57 23.06
C LEU A 410 9.02 -3.19 24.46
N LYS A 411 8.13 -2.72 25.33
CA LYS A 411 7.97 -3.24 26.70
C LYS A 411 7.18 -4.53 26.77
N ASN A 412 6.14 -4.68 25.97
CA ASN A 412 5.15 -5.73 26.17
C ASN A 412 4.89 -6.62 24.93
N GLY A 413 5.28 -6.18 23.71
CA GLY A 413 5.07 -6.91 22.44
C GLY A 413 3.59 -7.14 22.10
N LYS A 414 2.66 -6.36 22.64
CA LYS A 414 1.22 -6.57 22.46
C LYS A 414 0.63 -5.65 21.40
N GLY A 415 -0.29 -6.19 20.61
CA GLY A 415 -1.11 -5.42 19.71
C GLY A 415 -2.14 -4.54 20.44
N LEU A 416 -2.56 -3.45 19.80
CA LEU A 416 -3.52 -2.46 20.30
C LEU A 416 -4.95 -2.96 20.12
N GLN A 417 -5.76 -2.84 21.19
CA GLN A 417 -7.22 -2.97 21.10
C GLN A 417 -7.81 -1.74 20.39
N GLU A 418 -9.04 -1.83 19.90
CA GLU A 418 -9.68 -0.79 19.08
C GLU A 418 -9.70 0.59 19.76
N SER A 419 -9.98 0.69 21.06
CA SER A 419 -10.01 1.97 21.80
C SER A 419 -8.65 2.42 22.38
N GLU A 420 -7.62 1.58 22.28
CA GLU A 420 -6.34 1.89 22.96
C GLU A 420 -5.55 2.97 22.26
N TRP A 421 -5.71 3.11 20.94
CA TRP A 421 -4.98 4.14 20.18
C TRP A 421 -5.37 5.55 20.67
N GLN A 422 -6.69 5.85 20.73
CA GLN A 422 -7.20 7.13 21.23
C GLN A 422 -6.78 7.36 22.67
N ARG A 423 -7.05 6.41 23.56
CA ARG A 423 -6.70 6.50 24.98
C ARG A 423 -5.22 6.83 25.17
N ARG A 424 -4.33 6.17 24.40
CA ARG A 424 -2.90 6.42 24.50
C ARG A 424 -2.50 7.81 24.00
N ALA A 425 -3.12 8.30 22.94
CA ALA A 425 -2.92 9.67 22.46
C ALA A 425 -3.33 10.70 23.53
N GLU A 426 -4.45 10.51 24.21
CA GLU A 426 -4.92 11.37 25.30
C GLU A 426 -3.97 11.34 26.51
N GLU A 427 -3.51 10.15 26.91
CA GLU A 427 -2.54 9.99 28.02
C GLU A 427 -1.21 10.70 27.73
N VAL A 428 -0.68 10.60 26.51
CA VAL A 428 0.60 11.21 26.10
C VAL A 428 0.51 12.72 26.02
N THR A 429 -0.60 13.22 25.50
CA THR A 429 -0.76 14.65 25.19
C THR A 429 -1.41 15.43 26.33
N GLY A 430 -2.11 14.75 27.25
CA GLY A 430 -2.92 15.37 28.29
C GLY A 430 -4.17 16.08 27.75
N LEU A 431 -4.55 15.80 26.49
CA LEU A 431 -5.67 16.44 25.81
C LEU A 431 -6.88 15.50 25.79
N ASP A 432 -8.07 16.07 25.90
CA ASP A 432 -9.31 15.38 25.55
C ASP A 432 -9.48 15.39 24.02
N LEU A 433 -9.49 14.21 23.40
CA LEU A 433 -9.61 14.01 21.96
C LEU A 433 -10.91 13.30 21.55
N GLU A 434 -11.81 13.03 22.51
CA GLU A 434 -13.05 12.28 22.27
C GLU A 434 -13.88 12.89 21.15
N ASP A 435 -14.15 14.20 21.18
CA ASP A 435 -14.93 14.87 20.13
C ASP A 435 -14.27 14.72 18.74
N PHE A 436 -12.94 14.83 18.68
CA PHE A 436 -12.22 14.66 17.42
C PHE A 436 -12.40 13.23 16.88
N PHE A 437 -12.23 12.20 17.70
CA PHE A 437 -12.37 10.82 17.26
C PHE A 437 -13.81 10.51 16.85
N GLN A 438 -14.81 10.98 17.58
CA GLN A 438 -16.22 10.80 17.25
C GLN A 438 -16.56 11.46 15.91
N GLU A 439 -16.04 12.65 15.63
CA GLU A 439 -16.33 13.35 14.39
C GLU A 439 -15.50 12.85 13.19
N ALA A 440 -14.19 12.63 13.38
CA ALA A 440 -13.28 12.30 12.30
C ALA A 440 -13.25 10.81 11.92
N ILE A 441 -13.34 9.92 12.92
CA ILE A 441 -13.14 8.47 12.73
C ILE A 441 -14.47 7.73 12.69
N PHE A 442 -15.41 8.06 13.62
CA PHE A 442 -16.65 7.32 13.79
C PHE A 442 -17.87 7.98 13.14
N SER A 443 -17.71 9.13 12.48
CA SER A 443 -18.78 9.77 11.71
C SER A 443 -18.42 9.96 10.23
N THR A 444 -19.42 10.35 9.44
CA THR A 444 -19.25 10.72 8.02
C THR A 444 -19.09 12.22 7.83
N ARG A 445 -18.88 12.99 8.90
CA ARG A 445 -18.63 14.42 8.80
C ARG A 445 -17.31 14.70 8.07
N ASP A 446 -17.27 15.81 7.38
CA ASP A 446 -16.02 16.29 6.80
C ASP A 446 -15.06 16.73 7.91
N LEU A 447 -13.76 16.49 7.68
CA LEU A 447 -12.71 16.85 8.63
C LEU A 447 -12.60 18.38 8.78
N PRO A 448 -12.21 18.90 9.95
CA PRO A 448 -12.05 20.34 10.20
C PRO A 448 -10.76 20.90 9.55
N LEU A 449 -10.52 20.58 8.28
CA LEU A 449 -9.27 20.81 7.54
C LEU A 449 -8.82 22.27 7.57
N ASN A 450 -9.73 23.21 7.29
CA ASN A 450 -9.36 24.62 7.27
C ASN A 450 -8.95 25.15 8.65
N ALA A 451 -9.66 24.73 9.71
CA ALA A 451 -9.31 25.10 11.08
C ALA A 451 -7.93 24.52 11.49
N CYS A 452 -7.66 23.28 11.12
CA CYS A 452 -6.38 22.63 11.39
C CYS A 452 -5.24 23.28 10.59
N LEU A 453 -5.39 23.48 9.29
CA LEU A 453 -4.36 24.08 8.44
C LEU A 453 -4.01 25.51 8.83
N LYS A 454 -4.96 26.28 9.33
CA LYS A 454 -4.70 27.64 9.87
C LYS A 454 -3.70 27.62 11.03
N THR A 455 -3.64 26.57 11.83
CA THR A 455 -2.64 26.46 12.91
C THR A 455 -1.21 26.27 12.37
N ALA A 456 -1.08 25.82 11.11
CA ALA A 456 0.16 25.73 10.36
C ALA A 456 0.40 26.92 9.42
N GLY A 457 -0.39 27.99 9.53
CA GLY A 457 -0.25 29.20 8.70
C GLY A 457 -0.73 29.04 7.25
N ILE A 458 -1.68 28.12 7.01
CA ILE A 458 -2.19 27.82 5.67
C ILE A 458 -3.69 28.07 5.63
N ASP A 459 -4.14 28.83 4.65
CA ASP A 459 -5.56 28.94 4.28
C ASP A 459 -5.91 27.93 3.19
N LEU A 460 -7.05 27.26 3.37
CA LEU A 460 -7.65 26.33 2.41
C LEU A 460 -8.94 26.91 1.85
N HIS A 461 -9.00 26.98 0.52
CA HIS A 461 -10.24 27.28 -0.21
C HIS A 461 -10.62 26.12 -1.12
N TRP A 462 -11.91 25.84 -1.18
CA TRP A 462 -12.51 24.90 -2.13
C TRP A 462 -13.09 25.69 -3.31
N LEU A 463 -12.58 25.44 -4.51
CA LEU A 463 -13.03 26.11 -5.71
C LEU A 463 -13.42 25.10 -6.80
N PRO A 464 -14.34 25.46 -7.71
CA PRO A 464 -14.64 24.63 -8.86
C PRO A 464 -13.44 24.59 -9.82
N ALA A 465 -13.13 23.39 -10.33
CA ALA A 465 -12.13 23.19 -11.37
C ALA A 465 -12.54 22.06 -12.31
N ALA A 466 -11.94 22.01 -13.49
CA ALA A 466 -12.13 20.86 -14.38
C ALA A 466 -11.71 19.58 -13.67
N ARG A 467 -12.56 18.56 -13.74
CA ARG A 467 -12.28 17.26 -13.11
C ARG A 467 -11.05 16.63 -13.74
N GLY A 468 -10.11 16.21 -12.93
CA GLY A 468 -8.78 15.78 -13.38
C GLY A 468 -7.68 16.80 -13.11
N ASN A 469 -8.01 18.06 -12.90
CA ASN A 469 -7.07 19.01 -12.31
C ASN A 469 -6.90 18.68 -10.84
N GLY A 470 -5.65 18.52 -10.40
CA GLY A 470 -5.33 18.34 -8.99
C GLY A 470 -5.52 19.63 -8.19
N GLY A 471 -5.35 19.53 -6.87
CA GLY A 471 -5.27 20.71 -6.01
C GLY A 471 -4.04 21.58 -6.32
N ASN A 472 -4.06 22.81 -5.86
CA ASN A 472 -3.02 23.79 -6.17
C ASN A 472 -2.54 24.54 -4.93
N VAL A 473 -1.30 25.05 -5.03
CA VAL A 473 -0.72 26.04 -4.10
C VAL A 473 -0.66 27.37 -4.84
N VAL A 474 -1.22 28.43 -4.25
CA VAL A 474 -1.37 29.74 -4.90
C VAL A 474 -0.85 30.88 -4.01
N SER A 475 -0.42 31.95 -4.62
CA SER A 475 -0.10 33.21 -3.92
C SER A 475 -1.36 34.01 -3.60
N GLU A 476 -2.36 33.93 -4.47
CA GLU A 476 -3.68 34.55 -4.32
C GLU A 476 -4.74 33.57 -4.83
N PHE A 477 -5.88 33.51 -4.15
CA PHE A 477 -6.97 32.66 -4.60
C PHE A 477 -7.54 33.20 -5.92
N PRO A 478 -7.74 32.31 -6.93
CA PRO A 478 -8.42 32.72 -8.14
C PRO A 478 -9.86 33.14 -7.85
N ALA A 479 -10.39 34.05 -8.67
CA ALA A 479 -11.80 34.40 -8.60
C ALA A 479 -12.66 33.14 -8.87
N GLU A 480 -13.79 33.03 -8.17
CA GLU A 480 -14.76 31.99 -8.47
C GLU A 480 -15.22 32.09 -9.91
N SER A 481 -15.17 31.00 -10.63
CA SER A 481 -15.62 30.89 -12.01
C SER A 481 -16.49 29.66 -12.18
N SER A 482 -17.50 29.74 -13.04
CA SER A 482 -18.33 28.61 -13.40
C SER A 482 -17.55 27.74 -14.40
N VAL A 483 -17.20 26.51 -13.98
CA VAL A 483 -16.49 25.51 -14.80
C VAL A 483 -17.48 24.40 -15.15
N ALA A 484 -17.54 24.03 -16.43
CA ALA A 484 -18.38 22.91 -16.88
C ALA A 484 -17.80 21.56 -16.40
N ASP A 485 -18.62 20.73 -15.71
CA ASP A 485 -18.24 19.38 -15.30
C ASP A 485 -18.99 18.32 -16.10
N PHE A 486 -18.26 17.36 -16.64
CA PHE A 486 -18.85 16.20 -17.30
C PHE A 486 -19.43 15.19 -16.30
N GLY A 487 -18.93 15.17 -15.09
CA GLY A 487 -19.41 14.30 -14.01
C GLY A 487 -18.94 12.84 -14.11
N ALA A 488 -17.84 12.56 -14.82
CA ALA A 488 -17.29 11.21 -14.95
C ALA A 488 -15.77 11.21 -15.07
N ARG A 489 -15.13 10.11 -14.68
CA ARG A 489 -13.74 9.77 -15.08
C ARG A 489 -13.78 8.90 -16.32
N PHE A 490 -12.79 9.07 -17.18
CA PHE A 490 -12.71 8.32 -18.43
C PHE A 490 -11.28 8.02 -18.84
N LYS A 491 -11.14 7.11 -19.81
CA LYS A 491 -9.90 6.86 -20.55
C LYS A 491 -10.09 7.28 -21.99
N GLN A 492 -9.15 8.07 -22.53
CA GLN A 492 -9.11 8.39 -23.96
C GLN A 492 -8.64 7.16 -24.74
N ASN A 493 -9.40 6.74 -25.74
CA ASN A 493 -9.13 5.59 -26.61
C ASN A 493 -9.18 6.03 -28.07
N GLY A 494 -8.11 6.67 -28.54
CA GLY A 494 -8.07 7.23 -29.90
C GLY A 494 -9.15 8.28 -30.11
N ASP A 495 -10.16 7.95 -30.90
CA ASP A 495 -11.25 8.84 -31.32
C ASP A 495 -12.50 8.80 -30.41
N SER A 496 -12.41 8.17 -29.26
CA SER A 496 -13.49 8.03 -28.29
C SER A 496 -12.97 8.06 -26.86
N ILE A 497 -13.85 8.22 -25.88
CA ILE A 497 -13.56 8.00 -24.48
C ILE A 497 -14.39 6.83 -23.95
N THR A 498 -13.84 6.09 -22.98
CA THR A 498 -14.60 5.08 -22.22
C THR A 498 -14.72 5.54 -20.77
N LEU A 499 -15.96 5.63 -20.29
CA LEU A 499 -16.23 6.03 -18.90
C LEU A 499 -15.75 4.94 -17.95
N THR A 500 -14.96 5.33 -16.95
CA THR A 500 -14.49 4.41 -15.90
C THR A 500 -15.30 4.53 -14.62
N HIS A 501 -15.71 5.75 -14.28
CA HIS A 501 -16.53 6.05 -13.09
C HIS A 501 -17.50 7.17 -13.45
N VAL A 502 -18.74 7.07 -13.00
CA VAL A 502 -19.75 8.14 -13.12
C VAL A 502 -20.07 8.61 -11.71
N PHE A 503 -19.99 9.93 -11.49
CA PHE A 503 -20.21 10.52 -10.18
C PHE A 503 -21.69 10.82 -9.95
N ASN A 504 -22.15 10.56 -8.74
CA ASN A 504 -23.53 10.86 -8.34
C ASN A 504 -23.85 12.35 -8.50
N HIS A 505 -25.04 12.62 -9.02
CA HIS A 505 -25.58 13.96 -9.25
C HIS A 505 -24.80 14.82 -10.27
N GLY A 506 -23.86 14.22 -11.02
CA GLY A 506 -23.14 14.90 -12.11
C GLY A 506 -23.87 14.87 -13.43
N SER A 507 -23.40 15.68 -14.41
CA SER A 507 -24.00 15.77 -15.76
C SER A 507 -24.15 14.40 -16.43
N ALA A 508 -23.16 13.52 -16.33
CA ALA A 508 -23.18 12.19 -16.95
C ALA A 508 -24.25 11.28 -16.33
N GLU A 509 -24.34 11.23 -14.99
CA GLU A 509 -25.38 10.44 -14.31
C GLU A 509 -26.77 10.92 -14.66
N CYS A 510 -27.01 12.24 -14.60
CA CYS A 510 -28.30 12.84 -14.93
C CYS A 510 -28.73 12.57 -16.39
N ALA A 511 -27.77 12.41 -17.30
CA ALA A 511 -28.01 12.04 -18.70
C ALA A 511 -28.20 10.52 -18.90
N GLY A 512 -28.14 9.69 -17.84
CA GLY A 512 -28.28 8.24 -17.92
C GLY A 512 -27.05 7.51 -18.47
N LEU A 513 -25.88 8.16 -18.47
CA LEU A 513 -24.61 7.53 -18.82
C LEU A 513 -24.11 6.64 -17.67
N SER A 514 -23.39 5.58 -18.02
CA SER A 514 -22.88 4.57 -17.08
C SER A 514 -21.40 4.29 -17.33
N ALA A 515 -20.74 3.73 -16.33
CA ALA A 515 -19.39 3.20 -16.53
C ALA A 515 -19.40 2.14 -17.66
N GLN A 516 -18.28 2.05 -18.39
CA GLN A 516 -18.10 1.27 -19.62
C GLN A 516 -18.81 1.83 -20.86
N ASP A 517 -19.62 2.90 -20.77
CA ASP A 517 -20.11 3.58 -21.97
C ASP A 517 -18.93 4.16 -22.76
N ARG A 518 -18.91 3.90 -24.06
CA ARG A 518 -17.94 4.48 -24.98
C ARG A 518 -18.53 5.65 -25.72
N ILE A 519 -18.17 6.86 -25.29
CA ILE A 519 -18.64 8.12 -25.91
C ILE A 519 -17.85 8.35 -27.22
N VAL A 520 -18.55 8.50 -28.32
CA VAL A 520 -17.96 8.63 -29.66
C VAL A 520 -18.15 10.02 -30.26
N ALA A 521 -19.23 10.73 -29.89
CA ALA A 521 -19.46 12.09 -30.37
C ALA A 521 -20.24 12.95 -29.37
N LEU A 522 -19.94 14.25 -29.34
CA LEU A 522 -20.69 15.31 -28.68
C LEU A 522 -21.18 16.29 -29.74
N ASN A 523 -22.49 16.55 -29.83
CA ASN A 523 -23.11 17.36 -30.86
C ASN A 523 -22.66 17.00 -32.29
N GLY A 524 -22.44 15.69 -32.55
CA GLY A 524 -21.98 15.17 -33.83
C GLY A 524 -20.46 15.30 -34.08
N PHE A 525 -19.71 15.95 -33.19
CA PHE A 525 -18.24 16.03 -33.28
C PHE A 525 -17.58 14.84 -32.58
N GLN A 526 -16.61 14.21 -33.24
CA GLN A 526 -15.84 13.07 -32.75
C GLN A 526 -15.02 13.42 -31.49
N CYS A 527 -14.94 12.49 -30.54
CA CYS A 527 -14.27 12.68 -29.25
C CYS A 527 -12.75 12.33 -29.28
N SER A 528 -12.03 12.69 -30.36
CA SER A 528 -10.59 12.42 -30.47
C SER A 528 -9.72 13.22 -29.49
N GLU A 529 -10.17 14.39 -29.07
CA GLU A 529 -9.56 15.24 -28.05
C GLU A 529 -10.68 15.74 -27.11
N PHE A 530 -11.18 14.84 -26.28
CA PHE A 530 -12.39 15.09 -25.49
C PHE A 530 -12.29 16.37 -24.66
N ASP A 531 -11.17 16.60 -23.97
CA ASP A 531 -11.03 17.77 -23.08
C ASP A 531 -11.11 19.09 -23.87
N LYS A 532 -10.52 19.15 -25.06
CA LYS A 532 -10.60 20.34 -25.93
C LYS A 532 -12.00 20.54 -26.49
N LEU A 533 -12.72 19.46 -26.78
CA LEU A 533 -14.09 19.54 -27.23
C LEU A 533 -15.02 19.96 -26.10
N TRP A 534 -14.83 19.39 -24.89
CA TRP A 534 -15.63 19.71 -23.71
C TRP A 534 -15.51 21.16 -23.27
N GLN A 535 -14.31 21.74 -23.36
CA GLN A 535 -14.07 23.17 -23.05
C GLN A 535 -14.88 24.16 -23.88
N ARG A 536 -15.54 23.73 -24.97
CA ARG A 536 -16.40 24.55 -25.80
C ARG A 536 -17.82 24.72 -25.28
N PHE A 537 -18.20 23.91 -24.29
CA PHE A 537 -19.52 23.96 -23.70
C PHE A 537 -19.54 24.78 -22.41
N ALA A 538 -20.60 25.52 -22.22
CA ALA A 538 -20.85 26.33 -21.04
C ALA A 538 -21.87 25.66 -20.12
N VAL A 539 -21.85 26.02 -18.84
CA VAL A 539 -22.87 25.59 -17.88
C VAL A 539 -24.26 26.02 -18.37
N GLY A 540 -25.20 25.10 -18.41
CA GLY A 540 -26.56 25.28 -18.93
C GLY A 540 -26.74 24.86 -20.38
N ASP A 541 -25.66 24.56 -21.12
CA ASP A 541 -25.79 24.01 -22.48
C ASP A 541 -26.43 22.62 -22.44
N CYS A 542 -27.13 22.28 -23.54
CA CYS A 542 -27.63 20.94 -23.79
C CYS A 542 -26.76 20.29 -24.88
N VAL A 543 -26.14 19.19 -24.58
CA VAL A 543 -25.19 18.49 -25.46
C VAL A 543 -25.75 17.12 -25.83
N THR A 544 -25.91 16.89 -27.13
CA THR A 544 -26.26 15.56 -27.64
C THR A 544 -25.06 14.63 -27.56
N VAL A 545 -25.17 13.56 -26.77
CA VAL A 545 -24.11 12.58 -26.56
C VAL A 545 -24.42 11.31 -27.33
N HIS A 546 -23.54 10.89 -28.24
CA HIS A 546 -23.60 9.60 -28.90
C HIS A 546 -22.61 8.64 -28.25
N TYR A 547 -23.10 7.46 -27.91
CA TYR A 547 -22.30 6.47 -27.20
C TYR A 547 -22.67 5.05 -27.53
N PHE A 548 -21.73 4.12 -27.34
CA PHE A 548 -22.00 2.68 -27.40
C PHE A 548 -22.13 2.12 -25.98
N ARG A 549 -23.21 1.36 -25.76
CA ARG A 549 -23.42 0.52 -24.58
C ARG A 549 -23.74 -0.89 -25.04
N HIS A 550 -22.93 -1.86 -24.62
CA HIS A 550 -23.05 -3.27 -25.03
C HIS A 550 -23.12 -3.49 -26.55
N GLY A 551 -22.39 -2.66 -27.32
CA GLY A 551 -22.38 -2.75 -28.77
C GLY A 551 -23.50 -1.99 -29.49
N TYR A 552 -24.50 -1.44 -28.78
CA TYR A 552 -25.55 -0.62 -29.37
C TYR A 552 -25.18 0.86 -29.38
N LEU A 553 -25.36 1.52 -30.52
CA LEU A 553 -25.24 2.97 -30.63
C LEU A 553 -26.51 3.61 -30.06
N LEU A 554 -26.32 4.43 -29.06
CA LEU A 554 -27.36 5.16 -28.34
C LEU A 554 -27.10 6.65 -28.37
N GLN A 555 -28.12 7.45 -28.05
CA GLN A 555 -28.04 8.88 -27.95
C GLN A 555 -28.78 9.34 -26.69
N THR A 556 -28.25 10.36 -26.04
CA THR A 556 -28.93 11.05 -24.91
C THR A 556 -28.62 12.54 -24.96
N GLU A 557 -29.46 13.34 -24.29
CA GLU A 557 -29.22 14.76 -24.07
C GLU A 557 -28.61 14.96 -22.69
N LEU A 558 -27.48 15.64 -22.64
CA LEU A 558 -26.75 15.96 -21.42
C LEU A 558 -26.85 17.44 -21.14
N SER A 559 -27.44 17.79 -20.00
CA SER A 559 -27.41 19.18 -19.49
C SER A 559 -26.08 19.42 -18.76
N VAL A 560 -25.30 20.37 -19.22
CA VAL A 560 -23.99 20.71 -18.64
C VAL A 560 -24.18 21.40 -17.30
N GLN A 561 -23.71 20.76 -16.23
CA GLN A 561 -23.75 21.31 -14.88
C GLN A 561 -22.43 22.02 -14.52
N ALA A 562 -22.49 22.89 -13.53
CA ALA A 562 -21.30 23.49 -12.94
C ALA A 562 -20.53 22.47 -12.10
N ALA A 563 -19.21 22.53 -12.18
CA ALA A 563 -18.33 21.78 -11.29
C ALA A 563 -18.60 22.18 -9.83
N ALA A 564 -18.56 21.19 -8.93
CA ALA A 564 -18.62 21.45 -7.51
C ALA A 564 -17.34 22.18 -7.03
N ALA A 565 -17.46 22.95 -5.96
CA ALA A 565 -16.30 23.53 -5.27
C ALA A 565 -15.60 22.44 -4.43
N ASP A 566 -14.90 21.53 -5.09
CA ASP A 566 -14.29 20.33 -4.50
C ASP A 566 -12.78 20.19 -4.79
N THR A 567 -12.17 21.21 -5.40
CA THR A 567 -10.74 21.27 -5.66
C THR A 567 -10.06 22.18 -4.63
N ALA A 568 -9.04 21.65 -3.96
CA ALA A 568 -8.31 22.34 -2.89
C ALA A 568 -7.32 23.35 -3.45
N TYR A 569 -7.38 24.57 -2.98
CA TYR A 569 -6.39 25.63 -3.19
C TYR A 569 -5.80 26.02 -1.84
N LEU A 570 -4.48 25.91 -1.72
CA LEU A 570 -3.74 26.23 -0.51
C LEU A 570 -2.99 27.54 -0.69
N LYS A 571 -3.05 28.41 0.31
CA LYS A 571 -2.28 29.65 0.35
C LYS A 571 -1.50 29.70 1.66
N VAL A 572 -0.19 29.92 1.59
CA VAL A 572 0.66 30.09 2.76
C VAL A 572 0.55 31.53 3.25
N GLU A 573 -0.04 31.73 4.42
CA GLU A 573 -0.17 33.03 5.07
C GLU A 573 0.97 33.29 6.07
N ASP A 574 1.47 32.23 6.74
CA ASP A 574 2.58 32.34 7.68
C ASP A 574 3.64 31.24 7.45
N LYS A 575 4.77 31.64 6.85
CA LYS A 575 5.90 30.74 6.58
C LYS A 575 6.60 30.24 7.84
N ALA A 576 6.53 30.97 8.95
CA ALA A 576 7.17 30.55 10.19
C ALA A 576 6.39 29.38 10.80
N LEU A 577 5.06 29.46 10.88
CA LEU A 577 4.20 28.38 11.35
C LEU A 577 4.31 27.15 10.43
N LEU A 578 4.33 27.34 9.12
CA LEU A 578 4.54 26.24 8.17
C LEU A 578 5.87 25.53 8.43
N ASN A 579 6.96 26.26 8.55
CA ASN A 579 8.28 25.69 8.78
C ASN A 579 8.35 24.99 10.14
N ASP A 580 7.69 25.50 11.18
CA ASP A 580 7.67 24.86 12.50
C ASP A 580 6.90 23.54 12.50
N TRP A 581 5.83 23.44 11.71
CA TRP A 581 5.12 22.18 11.51
C TRP A 581 5.95 21.15 10.74
N LEU A 582 6.60 21.56 9.66
CA LEU A 582 7.34 20.65 8.77
C LEU A 582 8.69 20.19 9.33
N LYS A 583 9.21 20.78 10.42
CA LYS A 583 10.42 20.30 11.09
C LYS A 583 10.13 19.05 11.93
N SER A 584 11.11 18.14 11.98
CA SER A 584 11.15 17.09 13.01
C SER A 584 11.38 17.74 14.38
N LYS A 585 10.67 17.29 15.40
CA LYS A 585 10.91 17.71 16.80
C LYS A 585 11.92 16.80 17.47
#